data_cb783cc5df3b99ad5a774f2405082c49
#
_entry.id   cb783cc5df3b99ad5a774f2405082c49
#
_cell.length_a   1.000
_cell.length_b   1.000
_cell.length_c   1.000
_cell.angle_alpha   90.00
_cell.angle_beta   90.00
_cell.angle_gamma   90.00
#
_symmetry.space_group_name_H-M   'P 1'
#
loop_
_entity.id
_entity.type
_entity.pdbx_description
1 polymer ?
#
loop_
_entity_poly.entity_id
_entity_poly.type
_entity_poly.pdbx_seq_one_letter_code
_entity_poly.pdbx_strand_id
1 'polypeptide(L)'
;MQDSLDARKQRVLKAIIRDYVESAEPVGSRTLARKYDLGVSPATIRNEMADLEMLGYLEQLHTSSGRIPSSKGYRFYVDGLIPPEPVSDEEKRLINRWYEKRVKRIEEVFQETARIISQP
;
A
#
# COMPACT_ATOMS: atom_id res chain seq x y z
N MET A 1 -4.16 -5.47 -19.45
CA MET A 1 -3.95 -4.03 -19.65
C MET A 1 -4.14 -3.31 -18.31
N GLN A 2 -3.17 -2.56 -17.90
CA GLN A 2 -3.28 -1.83 -16.65
C GLN A 2 -4.13 -0.58 -16.86
N ASP A 3 -5.02 -0.32 -15.91
CA ASP A 3 -5.70 0.96 -15.86
C ASP A 3 -4.64 2.04 -15.67
N SER A 4 -4.44 2.86 -16.69
CA SER A 4 -3.48 3.95 -16.56
C SER A 4 -4.20 5.14 -15.95
N LEU A 5 -3.82 5.48 -14.74
CA LEU A 5 -4.27 6.71 -14.10
C LEU A 5 -3.43 7.87 -14.60
N ASP A 6 -4.07 9.00 -14.90
CA ASP A 6 -3.32 10.20 -15.22
C ASP A 6 -2.57 10.73 -13.98
N ALA A 7 -1.68 11.70 -14.18
CA ALA A 7 -0.84 12.20 -13.10
C ALA A 7 -1.66 12.82 -11.95
N ARG A 8 -2.77 13.48 -12.28
CA ARG A 8 -3.62 14.11 -11.27
C ARG A 8 -4.31 13.06 -10.40
N LYS A 9 -4.89 12.01 -11.01
CA LYS A 9 -5.52 10.92 -10.27
C LYS A 9 -4.52 10.20 -9.38
N GLN A 10 -3.31 9.99 -9.87
CA GLN A 10 -2.25 9.36 -9.07
C GLN A 10 -1.90 10.21 -7.84
N ARG A 11 -1.78 11.53 -8.01
CA ARG A 11 -1.48 12.42 -6.88
C ARG A 11 -2.60 12.43 -5.84
N VAL A 12 -3.85 12.49 -6.31
CA VAL A 12 -5.01 12.46 -5.41
C VAL A 12 -5.06 11.12 -4.67
N LEU A 13 -4.90 10.01 -5.35
CA LEU A 13 -4.92 8.69 -4.72
C LEU A 13 -3.82 8.54 -3.68
N LYS A 14 -2.60 8.96 -4.00
CA LYS A 14 -1.48 8.90 -3.05
C LYS A 14 -1.74 9.74 -1.80
N ALA A 15 -2.30 10.93 -1.97
CA ALA A 15 -2.64 11.79 -0.86
C ALA A 15 -3.71 11.18 0.05
N ILE A 16 -4.73 10.56 -0.54
CA ILE A 16 -5.78 9.87 0.21
C ILE A 16 -5.19 8.72 1.03
N ILE A 17 -4.33 7.92 0.43
CA ILE A 17 -3.74 6.78 1.14
C ILE A 17 -2.87 7.25 2.30
N ARG A 18 -2.03 8.27 2.09
CA ARG A 18 -1.20 8.84 3.16
C ARG A 18 -2.04 9.37 4.30
N ASP A 19 -3.10 10.12 3.98
CA ASP A 19 -3.97 10.68 5.01
C ASP A 19 -4.70 9.58 5.78
N TYR A 20 -5.20 8.59 5.08
CA TYR A 20 -5.90 7.47 5.70
C TYR A 20 -4.99 6.64 6.61
N VAL A 21 -3.76 6.39 6.18
CA VAL A 21 -2.79 5.65 7.00
C VAL A 21 -2.48 6.40 8.31
N GLU A 22 -2.40 7.72 8.25
CA GLU A 22 -2.12 8.52 9.44
C GLU A 22 -3.32 8.67 10.38
N SER A 23 -4.51 8.92 9.81
CA SER A 23 -5.69 9.26 10.60
C SER A 23 -6.59 8.08 10.91
N ALA A 24 -6.53 7.01 10.11
CA ALA A 24 -7.44 5.87 10.16
C ALA A 24 -8.91 6.29 9.99
N GLU A 25 -9.16 7.44 9.36
CA GLU A 25 -10.49 7.97 9.11
C GLU A 25 -10.72 8.18 7.62
N PRO A 26 -11.96 8.00 7.12
CA PRO A 26 -12.27 8.28 5.73
C PRO A 26 -11.88 9.71 5.36
N VAL A 27 -11.42 9.89 4.12
CA VAL A 27 -10.81 11.12 3.65
C VAL A 27 -11.77 11.88 2.75
N GLY A 28 -11.99 13.17 3.06
CA GLY A 28 -12.82 14.05 2.27
C GLY A 28 -12.00 15.01 1.40
N SER A 29 -12.63 15.56 0.36
CA SER A 29 -11.96 16.45 -0.58
C SER A 29 -11.46 17.74 0.08
N ARG A 30 -12.22 18.28 1.05
CA ARG A 30 -11.81 19.49 1.76
C ARG A 30 -10.56 19.26 2.61
N THR A 31 -10.49 18.11 3.27
CA THR A 31 -9.33 17.73 4.08
C THR A 31 -8.10 17.64 3.20
N LEU A 32 -8.22 16.97 2.04
CA LEU A 32 -7.11 16.88 1.09
C LEU A 32 -6.65 18.25 0.61
N ALA A 33 -7.59 19.13 0.27
CA ALA A 33 -7.27 20.46 -0.24
C ALA A 33 -6.50 21.28 0.81
N ARG A 34 -6.80 21.09 2.11
CA ARG A 34 -6.13 21.82 3.18
C ARG A 34 -4.77 21.26 3.54
N LYS A 35 -4.63 19.94 3.54
CA LYS A 35 -3.41 19.28 4.00
C LYS A 35 -2.35 19.10 2.93
N TYR A 36 -2.76 18.99 1.67
CA TYR A 36 -1.87 18.67 0.57
C TYR A 36 -1.99 19.70 -0.54
N ASP A 37 -0.84 20.09 -1.08
CA ASP A 37 -0.81 21.01 -2.22
C ASP A 37 -0.95 20.21 -3.50
N LEU A 38 -2.19 20.00 -3.92
CA LEU A 38 -2.50 19.25 -5.13
C LEU A 38 -2.63 20.13 -6.37
N GLY A 39 -2.59 21.46 -6.17
CA GLY A 39 -2.64 22.41 -7.27
C GLY A 39 -3.99 22.55 -7.93
N VAL A 40 -5.07 22.03 -7.33
CA VAL A 40 -6.42 22.06 -7.90
C VAL A 40 -7.45 22.38 -6.81
N SER A 41 -8.63 22.81 -7.22
CA SER A 41 -9.72 23.16 -6.29
C SER A 41 -10.29 21.95 -5.58
N PRO A 42 -10.95 22.11 -4.42
CA PRO A 42 -11.66 21.02 -3.75
C PRO A 42 -12.72 20.36 -4.65
N ALA A 43 -13.37 21.12 -5.51
CA ALA A 43 -14.34 20.57 -6.45
C ALA A 43 -13.68 19.62 -7.46
N THR A 44 -12.50 19.98 -7.96
CA THR A 44 -11.72 19.12 -8.85
C THR A 44 -11.28 17.86 -8.13
N ILE A 45 -10.81 18.00 -6.88
CA ILE A 45 -10.42 16.84 -6.06
C ILE A 45 -11.61 15.89 -5.89
N ARG A 46 -12.79 16.44 -5.62
CA ARG A 46 -14.01 15.63 -5.48
C ARG A 46 -14.31 14.85 -6.75
N ASN A 47 -14.18 15.50 -7.91
CA ASN A 47 -14.41 14.82 -9.20
C ASN A 47 -13.40 13.71 -9.44
N GLU A 48 -12.12 13.95 -9.11
CA GLU A 48 -11.09 12.92 -9.24
C GLU A 48 -11.37 11.76 -8.28
N MET A 49 -11.83 12.03 -7.07
CA MET A 49 -12.19 10.99 -6.11
C MET A 49 -13.37 10.14 -6.63
N ALA A 50 -14.37 10.77 -7.26
CA ALA A 50 -15.48 10.05 -7.86
C ALA A 50 -15.01 9.12 -8.98
N ASP A 51 -14.11 9.60 -9.81
CA ASP A 51 -13.52 8.77 -10.88
C ASP A 51 -12.71 7.60 -10.30
N LEU A 52 -11.92 7.85 -9.28
CA LEU A 52 -11.13 6.81 -8.62
C LEU A 52 -12.02 5.75 -7.97
N GLU A 53 -13.14 6.16 -7.41
CA GLU A 53 -14.12 5.22 -6.85
C GLU A 53 -14.73 4.36 -7.97
N MET A 54 -15.12 4.98 -9.07
CA MET A 54 -15.68 4.27 -10.22
C MET A 54 -14.69 3.26 -10.81
N LEU A 55 -13.40 3.62 -10.82
CA LEU A 55 -12.34 2.74 -11.30
C LEU A 55 -11.95 1.65 -10.29
N GLY A 56 -12.50 1.69 -9.08
CA GLY A 56 -12.27 0.67 -8.06
C GLY A 56 -11.10 0.92 -7.13
N TYR A 57 -10.48 2.10 -7.17
CA TYR A 57 -9.34 2.43 -6.30
C TYR A 57 -9.76 2.97 -4.93
N LEU A 58 -10.98 3.48 -4.82
CA LEU A 58 -11.53 4.01 -3.57
C LEU A 58 -12.89 3.38 -3.29
N GLU A 59 -13.25 3.37 -2.01
CA GLU A 59 -14.54 2.88 -1.54
C GLU A 59 -15.19 3.91 -0.62
N GLN A 60 -16.52 3.93 -0.58
CA GLN A 60 -17.27 4.76 0.34
C GLN A 60 -17.91 3.87 1.40
N LEU A 61 -17.70 4.22 2.68
CA LEU A 61 -18.37 3.54 3.79
C LEU A 61 -19.80 4.08 3.92
N HIS A 62 -20.71 3.24 4.37
CA HIS A 62 -22.14 3.58 4.48
C HIS A 62 -22.43 4.85 5.28
N THR A 63 -21.66 5.08 6.32
CA THR A 63 -21.93 6.14 7.30
C THR A 63 -21.02 7.35 7.11
N SER A 64 -20.27 7.41 6.03
CA SER A 64 -19.28 8.46 5.83
C SER A 64 -19.40 9.09 4.46
N SER A 65 -19.19 10.41 4.40
CA SER A 65 -19.07 11.13 3.13
C SER A 65 -17.65 11.02 2.55
N GLY A 66 -16.67 10.57 3.35
CA GLY A 66 -15.30 10.41 2.91
C GLY A 66 -15.07 9.10 2.16
N ARG A 67 -13.85 8.92 1.71
CA ARG A 67 -13.44 7.73 0.97
C ARG A 67 -12.28 7.05 1.65
N ILE A 68 -12.20 5.72 1.50
CA ILE A 68 -11.07 4.92 1.95
C ILE A 68 -10.44 4.22 0.75
N PRO A 69 -9.14 3.89 0.81
CA PRO A 69 -8.53 3.11 -0.27
C PRO A 69 -9.09 1.68 -0.31
N SER A 70 -9.33 1.19 -1.52
CA SER A 70 -9.64 -0.22 -1.73
C SER A 70 -8.34 -1.05 -1.75
N SER A 71 -8.47 -2.38 -1.81
CA SER A 71 -7.31 -3.26 -2.01
C SER A 71 -6.57 -2.90 -3.29
N LYS A 72 -7.29 -2.58 -4.35
CA LYS A 72 -6.70 -2.16 -5.63
C LYS A 72 -5.93 -0.84 -5.46
N GLY A 73 -6.47 0.11 -4.67
CA GLY A 73 -5.81 1.37 -4.37
C GLY A 73 -4.50 1.18 -3.64
N TYR A 74 -4.50 0.37 -2.59
CA TYR A 74 -3.27 0.06 -1.84
C TYR A 74 -2.23 -0.62 -2.72
N ARG A 75 -2.64 -1.56 -3.54
CA ARG A 75 -1.72 -2.26 -4.45
C ARG A 75 -1.05 -1.28 -5.40
N PHE A 76 -1.81 -0.37 -5.96
CA PHE A 76 -1.26 0.66 -6.83
C PHE A 76 -0.21 1.51 -6.10
N TYR A 77 -0.51 1.89 -4.86
CA TYR A 77 0.41 2.70 -4.05
C TYR A 77 1.70 1.93 -3.74
N VAL A 78 1.57 0.67 -3.31
CA VAL A 78 2.73 -0.17 -2.99
C VAL A 78 3.59 -0.41 -4.22
N ASP A 79 2.97 -0.71 -5.37
CA ASP A 79 3.70 -0.93 -6.63
C ASP A 79 4.48 0.33 -7.03
N GLY A 80 3.92 1.51 -6.77
CA GLY A 80 4.61 2.77 -7.04
C GLY A 80 5.78 3.06 -6.11
N LEU A 81 5.86 2.40 -4.95
CA LEU A 81 6.98 2.54 -4.02
C LEU A 81 8.15 1.62 -4.38
N ILE A 82 7.91 0.59 -5.18
CA ILE A 82 8.96 -0.33 -5.59
C ILE A 82 9.89 0.40 -6.56
N PRO A 83 11.20 0.45 -6.27
CA PRO A 83 12.12 1.14 -7.17
C PRO A 83 12.07 0.54 -8.57
N PRO A 84 12.12 1.38 -9.62
CA PRO A 84 12.13 0.86 -11.00
C PRO A 84 13.42 0.14 -11.36
N GLU A 85 14.49 0.33 -10.58
CA GLU A 85 15.76 -0.32 -10.83
C GLU A 85 15.80 -1.69 -10.17
N PRO A 86 16.36 -2.69 -10.86
CA PRO A 86 16.50 -4.01 -10.26
C PRO A 86 17.44 -3.97 -9.06
N VAL A 87 17.18 -4.85 -8.10
CA VAL A 87 18.01 -5.02 -6.92
C VAL A 87 19.43 -5.42 -7.38
N SER A 88 20.45 -4.80 -6.81
CA SER A 88 21.84 -5.11 -7.16
C SER A 88 22.21 -6.54 -6.75
N ASP A 89 23.26 -7.09 -7.38
CA ASP A 89 23.72 -8.43 -7.04
C ASP A 89 24.17 -8.54 -5.58
N GLU A 90 24.78 -7.48 -5.05
CA GLU A 90 25.16 -7.43 -3.65
C GLU A 90 23.95 -7.46 -2.72
N GLU A 91 22.93 -6.68 -3.05
CA GLU A 91 21.69 -6.67 -2.29
C GLU A 91 20.98 -8.03 -2.34
N LYS A 92 20.97 -8.68 -3.51
CA LYS A 92 20.42 -10.02 -3.66
C LYS A 92 21.14 -11.02 -2.78
N ARG A 93 22.47 -10.92 -2.71
CA ARG A 93 23.26 -11.82 -1.84
C ARG A 93 22.95 -11.62 -0.37
N LEU A 94 22.78 -10.36 0.06
CA LEU A 94 22.42 -10.04 1.44
C LEU A 94 21.03 -10.58 1.79
N ILE A 95 20.06 -10.39 0.90
CA ILE A 95 18.70 -10.90 1.08
C ILE A 95 18.70 -12.42 1.16
N ASN A 96 19.44 -13.09 0.26
CA ASN A 96 19.53 -14.55 0.25
C ASN A 96 20.17 -15.10 1.52
N ARG A 97 21.23 -14.47 2.00
CA ARG A 97 21.88 -14.88 3.26
C ARG A 97 20.95 -14.74 4.45
N TRP A 98 20.21 -13.63 4.52
CA TRP A 98 19.24 -13.41 5.58
C TRP A 98 18.14 -14.47 5.54
N TYR A 99 17.64 -14.76 4.34
CA TYR A 99 16.60 -15.77 4.13
C TYR A 99 17.08 -17.16 4.53
N GLU A 100 18.28 -17.55 4.08
CA GLU A 100 18.86 -18.85 4.42
C GLU A 100 19.04 -19.04 5.92
N LYS A 101 19.49 -18.01 6.61
CA LYS A 101 19.62 -18.05 8.07
C LYS A 101 18.28 -18.27 8.75
N ARG A 102 17.25 -17.62 8.27
CA ARG A 102 15.90 -17.77 8.82
C ARG A 102 15.36 -19.19 8.61
N VAL A 103 15.51 -19.71 7.40
CA VAL A 103 15.06 -21.06 7.06
C VAL A 103 15.82 -22.09 7.89
N LYS A 104 17.14 -21.94 8.00
CA LYS A 104 17.97 -22.84 8.79
C LYS A 104 17.56 -22.84 10.26
N ARG A 105 17.29 -21.68 10.83
CA ARG A 105 16.86 -21.56 12.22
C ARG A 105 15.52 -22.27 12.45
N ILE A 106 14.59 -22.12 11.52
CA ILE A 106 13.30 -22.81 11.60
C ILE A 106 13.50 -24.32 11.57
N GLU A 107 14.35 -24.82 10.67
CA GLU A 107 14.67 -26.24 10.58
C GLU A 107 15.28 -26.78 11.88
N GLU A 108 16.21 -26.05 12.47
CA GLU A 108 16.83 -26.40 13.73
C GLU A 108 15.81 -26.52 14.86
N VAL A 109 14.90 -25.55 14.95
CA VAL A 109 13.83 -25.57 15.95
C VAL A 109 12.92 -26.78 15.74
N PHE A 110 12.59 -27.09 14.49
CA PHE A 110 11.76 -28.23 14.14
C PHE A 110 12.41 -29.55 14.56
N GLN A 111 13.69 -29.71 14.22
CA GLN A 111 14.43 -30.93 14.56
C GLN A 111 14.56 -31.12 16.07
N GLU A 112 14.82 -30.05 16.80
CA GLU A 112 14.94 -30.12 18.26
C GLU A 112 13.59 -30.44 18.91
N THR A 113 12.52 -29.86 18.44
CA THR A 113 11.19 -30.15 18.92
C THR A 113 10.80 -31.61 18.66
N ALA A 114 11.08 -32.11 17.46
CA ALA A 114 10.81 -33.50 17.11
C ALA A 114 11.62 -34.48 18.02
N ARG A 115 12.88 -34.14 18.30
CA ARG A 115 13.69 -34.95 19.19
C ARG A 115 13.14 -35.02 20.60
N ILE A 116 12.68 -33.89 21.13
CA ILE A 116 12.08 -33.83 22.47
C ILE A 116 10.81 -34.67 22.52
N ILE A 117 9.94 -34.55 21.51
CA ILE A 117 8.68 -35.30 21.45
C ILE A 117 8.93 -36.81 21.35
N SER A 118 9.99 -37.22 20.64
CA SER A 118 10.26 -38.63 20.42
C SER A 118 11.02 -39.31 21.58
N GLN A 119 11.46 -38.58 22.59
CA GLN A 119 12.09 -39.15 23.75
C GLN A 119 11.08 -39.86 24.65
N PRO A 120 11.35 -41.07 25.14
CA PRO A 120 10.46 -41.81 26.06
C PRO A 120 10.36 -41.13 27.42
#